data_00d8624ef08f689c584d39bce5ac2841
#
_entry.id   00d8624ef08f689c584d39bce5ac2841
#
_cell.length_a   1.000
_cell.length_b   1.000
_cell.length_c   1.000
_cell.angle_alpha   90.00
_cell.angle_beta   90.00
_cell.angle_gamma   90.00
#
_symmetry.space_group_name_H-M   'P 1'
#
loop_
_entity.id
_entity.type
_entity.pdbx_description
1 polymer ?
#
loop_
_entity_poly.entity_id
_entity_poly.type
_entity_poly.pdbx_seq_one_letter_code
_entity_poly.pdbx_strand_id
1 'polypeptide(L)'
;AIMLSGESAAGKYPVQAVETMSRIAVSTENDIDYKKRLKRFDMCGSRDITTVIAYATCETAMELGASAIITVTMTGFTAAAVSMFRPGCQIIGCTTSDSVARQLNLMWGVTSICLKPKKSMEELFHDAVAAALKCNRIKEGNIVVITAGVPLGQSGKTNMIRVAKA
;
A
#
# COMPACT_ATOMS: atom_id res chain seq x y z
N ALA A 1 8.00 -10.19 2.46
CA ALA A 1 9.44 -10.25 2.20
C ALA A 1 9.86 -11.65 1.82
N ILE A 2 10.89 -11.78 1.00
CA ILE A 2 11.56 -13.03 0.65
C ILE A 2 12.98 -12.98 1.23
N MET A 3 13.56 -14.15 1.53
CA MET A 3 14.87 -14.26 2.15
C MET A 3 15.79 -15.15 1.30
N LEU A 4 17.00 -14.72 1.09
CA LEU A 4 18.12 -15.55 0.65
C LEU A 4 19.00 -15.87 1.87
N SER A 5 19.73 -16.98 1.80
CA SER A 5 20.61 -17.44 2.87
C SER A 5 22.06 -17.48 2.40
N GLY A 6 22.64 -18.65 2.32
CA GLY A 6 24.05 -18.83 1.93
C GLY A 6 24.40 -18.28 0.55
N GLU A 7 23.43 -18.25 -0.37
CA GLU A 7 23.60 -17.75 -1.75
C GLU A 7 24.07 -16.31 -1.80
N SER A 8 23.59 -15.46 -0.87
CA SER A 8 23.95 -14.05 -0.78
C SER A 8 24.95 -13.76 0.35
N ALA A 9 24.96 -14.57 1.43
CA ALA A 9 25.81 -14.31 2.59
C ALA A 9 27.25 -14.81 2.43
N ALA A 10 27.44 -15.95 1.74
CA ALA A 10 28.74 -16.60 1.57
C ALA A 10 28.93 -17.19 0.16
N GLY A 11 27.94 -17.09 -0.70
CA GLY A 11 27.98 -17.62 -2.06
C GLY A 11 28.94 -16.86 -2.98
N LYS A 12 29.36 -17.52 -4.04
CA LYS A 12 30.26 -16.94 -5.04
C LYS A 12 29.61 -15.84 -5.90
N TYR A 13 28.28 -15.83 -5.98
CA TYR A 13 27.52 -14.93 -6.86
C TYR A 13 26.36 -14.22 -6.11
N PRO A 14 26.66 -13.41 -5.06
CA PRO A 14 25.60 -12.83 -4.22
C PRO A 14 24.70 -11.84 -4.94
N VAL A 15 25.27 -11.01 -5.82
CA VAL A 15 24.49 -10.02 -6.60
C VAL A 15 23.55 -10.73 -7.57
N GLN A 16 24.06 -11.70 -8.32
CA GLN A 16 23.28 -12.47 -9.29
C GLN A 16 22.17 -13.29 -8.62
N ALA A 17 22.38 -13.76 -7.39
CA ALA A 17 21.33 -14.43 -6.61
C ALA A 17 20.17 -13.49 -6.31
N VAL A 18 20.45 -12.25 -5.88
CA VAL A 18 19.42 -11.23 -5.61
C VAL A 18 18.70 -10.81 -6.89
N GLU A 19 19.44 -10.58 -7.97
CA GLU A 19 18.86 -10.22 -9.28
C GLU A 19 17.95 -11.31 -9.81
N THR A 20 18.35 -12.57 -9.68
CA THR A 20 17.54 -13.72 -10.09
C THR A 20 16.26 -13.83 -9.26
N MET A 21 16.37 -13.68 -7.95
CA MET A 21 15.21 -13.66 -7.05
C MET A 21 14.24 -12.54 -7.43
N SER A 22 14.75 -11.34 -7.71
CA SER A 22 13.93 -10.19 -8.13
C SER A 22 13.21 -10.46 -9.44
N ARG A 23 13.89 -11.01 -10.45
CA ARG A 23 13.26 -11.39 -11.73
C ARG A 23 12.17 -12.43 -11.58
N ILE A 24 12.40 -13.45 -10.73
CA ILE A 24 11.39 -14.48 -10.43
C ILE A 24 10.16 -13.83 -9.76
N ALA A 25 10.38 -12.94 -8.78
CA ALA A 25 9.28 -12.25 -8.09
C ALA A 25 8.43 -11.43 -9.07
N VAL A 26 9.06 -10.62 -9.91
CA VAL A 26 8.36 -9.79 -10.93
C VAL A 26 7.60 -10.67 -11.92
N SER A 27 8.21 -11.76 -12.42
CA SER A 27 7.55 -12.69 -13.35
C SER A 27 6.32 -13.32 -12.70
N THR A 28 6.45 -13.78 -11.45
CA THR A 28 5.34 -14.40 -10.72
C THR A 28 4.21 -13.41 -10.45
N GLU A 29 4.53 -12.15 -10.10
CA GLU A 29 3.52 -11.11 -9.86
C GLU A 29 2.70 -10.80 -11.11
N ASN A 30 3.29 -10.85 -12.31
CA ASN A 30 2.59 -10.65 -13.57
C ASN A 30 1.57 -11.76 -13.89
N ASP A 31 1.76 -12.96 -13.36
CA ASP A 31 0.88 -14.12 -13.58
C ASP A 31 -0.24 -14.22 -12.54
N ILE A 32 -0.25 -13.34 -11.54
CA ILE A 32 -1.27 -13.36 -10.49
C ILE A 32 -2.59 -12.77 -10.99
N ASP A 33 -3.67 -13.53 -10.95
CA ASP A 33 -5.03 -13.01 -11.08
C ASP A 33 -5.49 -12.38 -9.76
N TYR A 34 -5.16 -11.10 -9.59
CA TYR A 34 -5.49 -10.33 -8.37
C TYR A 34 -7.00 -10.22 -8.13
N LYS A 35 -7.81 -10.16 -9.20
CA LYS A 35 -9.28 -10.08 -9.09
C LYS A 35 -9.86 -11.37 -8.52
N LYS A 36 -9.41 -12.50 -9.02
CA LYS A 36 -9.81 -13.82 -8.52
C LYS A 36 -9.31 -14.05 -7.09
N ARG A 37 -8.10 -13.57 -6.77
CA ARG A 37 -7.52 -13.65 -5.43
C ARG A 37 -8.34 -12.87 -4.41
N LEU A 38 -8.70 -11.62 -4.69
CA LEU A 38 -9.52 -10.79 -3.80
C LEU A 38 -10.90 -11.42 -3.56
N LYS A 39 -11.56 -11.92 -4.61
CA LYS A 39 -12.87 -12.59 -4.49
C LYS A 39 -12.84 -13.87 -3.67
N ARG A 40 -11.69 -14.54 -3.57
CA ARG A 40 -11.52 -15.75 -2.75
C ARG A 40 -11.22 -15.44 -1.28
N PHE A 41 -11.01 -14.19 -0.95
CA PHE A 41 -10.74 -13.79 0.42
C PHE A 41 -12.01 -14.02 1.24
N ASP A 42 -11.98 -15.02 2.09
CA ASP A 42 -13.09 -15.32 2.98
C ASP A 42 -13.06 -14.34 4.16
N MET A 43 -14.05 -13.47 4.21
CA MET A 43 -14.27 -12.51 5.31
C MET A 43 -14.85 -13.21 6.56
N CYS A 44 -14.92 -14.54 6.58
CA CYS A 44 -15.39 -15.29 7.75
C CYS A 44 -14.45 -15.08 8.94
N GLY A 45 -14.89 -14.31 9.91
CA GLY A 45 -14.23 -14.17 11.21
C GLY A 45 -13.93 -12.75 11.66
N SER A 46 -13.60 -11.81 10.81
CA SER A 46 -13.40 -10.42 11.23
C SER A 46 -14.27 -9.47 10.41
N ARG A 47 -15.33 -8.97 11.02
CA ARG A 47 -16.21 -7.94 10.46
C ARG A 47 -15.97 -6.58 11.13
N ASP A 48 -14.73 -6.29 11.50
CA ASP A 48 -14.42 -4.96 12.01
C ASP A 48 -14.42 -3.95 10.84
N ILE A 49 -14.70 -2.69 11.19
CA ILE A 49 -14.85 -1.60 10.21
C ILE A 49 -13.60 -1.46 9.36
N THR A 50 -12.42 -1.56 9.94
CA THR A 50 -11.14 -1.39 9.22
C THR A 50 -10.96 -2.43 8.15
N THR A 51 -11.21 -3.70 8.47
CA THR A 51 -11.10 -4.82 7.51
C THR A 51 -12.08 -4.66 6.36
N VAL A 52 -13.34 -4.31 6.65
CA VAL A 52 -14.36 -4.09 5.61
C VAL A 52 -14.00 -2.92 4.71
N ILE A 53 -13.55 -1.80 5.28
CA ILE A 53 -13.12 -0.62 4.50
C ILE A 53 -11.87 -0.92 3.68
N ALA A 54 -10.91 -1.65 4.21
CA ALA A 54 -9.70 -2.04 3.47
C ALA A 54 -10.04 -2.97 2.28
N TYR A 55 -10.95 -3.92 2.46
CA TYR A 55 -11.46 -4.76 1.39
C TYR A 55 -12.14 -3.92 0.31
N ALA A 56 -13.11 -3.08 0.69
CA ALA A 56 -13.83 -2.20 -0.22
C ALA A 56 -12.88 -1.23 -0.95
N THR A 57 -11.82 -0.75 -0.30
CA THR A 57 -10.76 0.06 -0.91
C THR A 57 -10.07 -0.70 -2.03
N CYS A 58 -9.69 -1.96 -1.79
CA CYS A 58 -9.03 -2.80 -2.80
C CYS A 58 -9.98 -3.13 -3.97
N GLU A 59 -11.25 -3.43 -3.68
CA GLU A 59 -12.27 -3.69 -4.69
C GLU A 59 -12.52 -2.44 -5.54
N THR A 60 -12.71 -1.27 -4.91
CA THR A 60 -12.86 0.01 -5.60
C THR A 60 -11.66 0.32 -6.51
N ALA A 61 -10.45 0.13 -6.01
CA ALA A 61 -9.24 0.36 -6.79
C ALA A 61 -9.15 -0.55 -8.01
N MET A 62 -9.55 -1.80 -7.87
CA MET A 62 -9.54 -2.78 -8.95
C MET A 62 -10.59 -2.49 -10.02
N GLU A 63 -11.83 -2.20 -9.62
CA GLU A 63 -12.92 -1.92 -10.58
C GLU A 63 -12.69 -0.61 -11.34
N LEU A 64 -12.05 0.39 -10.72
CA LEU A 64 -11.69 1.65 -11.37
C LEU A 64 -10.37 1.60 -12.15
N GLY A 65 -9.61 0.51 -12.10
CA GLY A 65 -8.26 0.46 -12.67
C GLY A 65 -7.33 1.52 -12.05
N ALA A 66 -7.44 1.76 -10.75
CA ALA A 66 -6.66 2.76 -10.06
C ALA A 66 -5.16 2.44 -10.11
N SER A 67 -4.34 3.46 -10.34
CA SER A 67 -2.88 3.31 -10.41
C SER A 67 -2.24 3.07 -9.04
N ALA A 68 -2.89 3.53 -7.97
CA ALA A 68 -2.43 3.33 -6.61
C ALA A 68 -3.56 3.43 -5.58
N ILE A 69 -3.35 2.78 -4.44
CA ILE A 69 -4.08 3.04 -3.20
C ILE A 69 -3.18 3.88 -2.31
N ILE A 70 -3.64 5.04 -1.88
CA ILE A 70 -2.94 5.90 -0.93
C ILE A 70 -3.54 5.69 0.45
N THR A 71 -2.74 5.20 1.38
CA THR A 71 -3.16 5.02 2.78
C THR A 71 -2.54 6.12 3.64
N VAL A 72 -3.38 6.89 4.34
CA VAL A 72 -2.89 7.87 5.31
C VAL A 72 -2.98 7.27 6.70
N THR A 73 -1.85 7.07 7.35
CA THR A 73 -1.75 6.31 8.58
C THR A 73 -0.74 6.88 9.57
N MET A 74 -1.06 6.85 10.85
CA MET A 74 -0.16 7.27 11.93
C MET A 74 0.73 6.12 12.43
N THR A 75 0.20 4.90 12.45
CA THR A 75 0.85 3.71 13.02
C THR A 75 1.16 2.63 12.00
N GLY A 76 0.79 2.82 10.73
CA GLY A 76 0.90 1.79 9.69
C GLY A 76 -0.31 0.85 9.60
N PHE A 77 -1.26 0.92 10.53
CA PHE A 77 -2.37 -0.02 10.61
C PHE A 77 -3.24 -0.05 9.35
N THR A 78 -3.61 1.12 8.81
CA THR A 78 -4.38 1.22 7.56
C THR A 78 -3.64 0.58 6.38
N ALA A 79 -2.34 0.85 6.25
CA ALA A 79 -1.52 0.27 5.18
C ALA A 79 -1.40 -1.26 5.33
N ALA A 80 -1.24 -1.76 6.56
CA ALA A 80 -1.21 -3.19 6.84
C ALA A 80 -2.54 -3.86 6.47
N ALA A 81 -3.68 -3.25 6.83
CA ALA A 81 -5.00 -3.76 6.50
C ALA A 81 -5.23 -3.87 4.98
N VAL A 82 -4.84 -2.85 4.21
CA VAL A 82 -4.92 -2.87 2.74
C VAL A 82 -3.95 -3.89 2.15
N SER A 83 -2.69 -3.93 2.64
CA SER A 83 -1.66 -4.86 2.18
C SER A 83 -2.05 -6.33 2.37
N MET A 84 -2.83 -6.65 3.40
CA MET A 84 -3.34 -8.01 3.65
C MET A 84 -4.14 -8.56 2.46
N PHE A 85 -4.89 -7.73 1.78
CA PHE A 85 -5.69 -8.11 0.61
C PHE A 85 -4.88 -8.22 -0.68
N ARG A 86 -3.64 -7.75 -0.69
CA ARG A 86 -2.71 -7.80 -1.82
C ARG A 86 -3.35 -7.31 -3.13
N PRO A 87 -3.75 -6.03 -3.22
CA PRO A 87 -4.33 -5.47 -4.44
C PRO A 87 -3.34 -5.51 -5.61
N GLY A 88 -3.84 -5.53 -6.85
CA GLY A 88 -3.02 -5.55 -8.05
C GLY A 88 -2.31 -4.22 -8.37
N CYS A 89 -2.65 -3.13 -7.67
CA CYS A 89 -1.96 -1.85 -7.77
C CYS A 89 -1.06 -1.60 -6.55
N GLN A 90 -0.10 -0.69 -6.70
CA GLN A 90 0.79 -0.31 -5.61
C GLN A 90 0.04 0.35 -4.45
N ILE A 91 0.55 0.18 -3.24
CA ILE A 91 0.06 0.85 -2.03
C ILE A 91 1.08 1.92 -1.64
N ILE A 92 0.64 3.15 -1.52
CA ILE A 92 1.47 4.27 -1.07
C ILE A 92 1.08 4.59 0.37
N GLY A 93 1.96 4.23 1.31
CA GLY A 93 1.76 4.47 2.73
C GLY A 93 2.25 5.85 3.15
N CYS A 94 1.34 6.80 3.35
CA CYS A 94 1.66 8.16 3.77
C CYS A 94 1.57 8.27 5.30
N THR A 95 2.64 8.73 5.94
CA THR A 95 2.71 8.90 7.39
C THR A 95 3.53 10.15 7.75
N THR A 96 3.36 10.65 8.97
CA THR A 96 4.16 11.76 9.52
C THR A 96 5.29 11.30 10.42
N SER A 97 5.51 9.98 10.55
CA SER A 97 6.53 9.37 11.39
C SER A 97 7.56 8.63 10.55
N ASP A 98 8.83 9.02 10.67
CA ASP A 98 9.95 8.36 9.99
C ASP A 98 10.12 6.89 10.39
N SER A 99 9.84 6.55 11.65
CA SER A 99 9.92 5.17 12.11
C SER A 99 8.84 4.30 11.47
N VAL A 100 7.62 4.82 11.40
CA VAL A 100 6.51 4.13 10.71
C VAL A 100 6.78 4.02 9.22
N ALA A 101 7.31 5.07 8.58
CA ALA A 101 7.68 5.02 7.16
C ALA A 101 8.66 3.88 6.86
N ARG A 102 9.68 3.69 7.71
CA ARG A 102 10.63 2.55 7.57
C ARG A 102 9.93 1.19 7.74
N GLN A 103 9.03 1.05 8.71
CA GLN A 103 8.27 -0.18 8.94
C GLN A 103 7.34 -0.53 7.78
N LEU A 104 6.69 0.47 7.17
CA LEU A 104 5.80 0.30 6.03
C LEU A 104 6.47 -0.39 4.85
N ASN A 105 7.75 -0.14 4.61
CA ASN A 105 8.50 -0.76 3.50
C ASN A 105 8.74 -2.28 3.67
N LEU A 106 8.45 -2.84 4.85
CA LEU A 106 8.47 -4.28 5.08
C LEU A 106 7.13 -4.96 4.73
N MET A 107 6.09 -4.17 4.46
CA MET A 107 4.76 -4.68 4.10
C MET A 107 4.68 -4.96 2.60
N TRP A 108 3.92 -5.98 2.23
CA TRP A 108 3.75 -6.35 0.82
C TRP A 108 3.11 -5.21 0.01
N GLY A 109 3.75 -4.87 -1.12
CA GLY A 109 3.26 -3.89 -2.08
C GLY A 109 3.21 -2.44 -1.56
N VAL A 110 3.75 -2.16 -0.36
CA VAL A 110 3.74 -0.83 0.23
C VAL A 110 5.05 -0.11 -0.04
N THR A 111 4.93 1.11 -0.55
CA THR A 111 6.01 2.10 -0.59
C THR A 111 5.63 3.27 0.32
N SER A 112 6.52 3.67 1.21
CA SER A 112 6.23 4.75 2.15
C SER A 112 6.61 6.14 1.62
N ILE A 113 5.81 7.14 2.02
CA ILE A 113 6.13 8.56 1.86
C ILE A 113 5.93 9.25 3.21
N CYS A 114 6.96 9.98 3.67
CA CYS A 114 6.85 10.77 4.88
C CYS A 114 6.29 12.15 4.53
N LEU A 115 5.20 12.54 5.19
CA LEU A 115 4.51 13.83 5.02
C LEU A 115 4.73 14.72 6.24
N LYS A 116 4.60 16.02 6.05
CA LYS A 116 4.54 16.97 7.16
C LYS A 116 3.16 16.89 7.83
N PRO A 117 3.09 17.04 9.17
CA PRO A 117 1.81 17.12 9.86
C PRO A 117 0.93 18.26 9.31
N LYS A 118 -0.35 18.01 9.17
CA LYS A 118 -1.35 18.98 8.72
C LYS A 118 -2.51 19.08 9.71
N LYS A 119 -3.20 20.22 9.66
CA LYS A 119 -4.35 20.48 10.54
C LYS A 119 -5.66 19.93 9.99
N SER A 120 -5.76 19.78 8.66
CA SER A 120 -6.96 19.27 8.00
C SER A 120 -6.69 18.03 7.18
N MET A 121 -7.72 17.18 7.04
CA MET A 121 -7.67 15.97 6.21
C MET A 121 -7.53 16.32 4.73
N GLU A 122 -8.20 17.38 4.28
CA GLU A 122 -8.13 17.82 2.88
C GLU A 122 -6.71 18.19 2.47
N GLU A 123 -6.02 18.98 3.31
CA GLU A 123 -4.61 19.32 3.07
C GLU A 123 -3.73 18.08 3.06
N LEU A 124 -3.99 17.14 3.96
CA LEU A 124 -3.20 15.92 4.07
C LEU A 124 -3.38 15.01 2.84
N PHE A 125 -4.60 14.91 2.32
CA PHE A 125 -4.88 14.15 1.10
C PHE A 125 -4.27 14.82 -0.14
N HIS A 126 -4.40 16.14 -0.25
CA HIS A 126 -3.75 16.89 -1.32
C HIS A 126 -2.23 16.70 -1.30
N ASP A 127 -1.61 16.83 -0.12
CA ASP A 127 -0.18 16.62 0.03
C ASP A 127 0.24 15.17 -0.27
N ALA A 128 -0.58 14.18 0.10
CA ALA A 128 -0.31 12.79 -0.20
C ALA A 128 -0.29 12.50 -1.71
N VAL A 129 -1.27 13.04 -2.45
CA VAL A 129 -1.30 12.94 -3.92
C VAL A 129 -0.13 13.69 -4.55
N ALA A 130 0.11 14.93 -4.13
CA ALA A 130 1.23 15.75 -4.63
C ALA A 130 2.60 15.09 -4.37
N ALA A 131 2.79 14.50 -3.20
CA ALA A 131 4.01 13.77 -2.87
C ALA A 131 4.17 12.49 -3.72
N ALA A 132 3.09 11.78 -3.98
CA ALA A 132 3.09 10.60 -4.85
C ALA A 132 3.45 10.95 -6.31
N LEU A 133 2.95 12.08 -6.82
CA LEU A 133 3.34 12.64 -8.13
C LEU A 133 4.82 13.01 -8.15
N LYS A 134 5.28 13.77 -7.16
CA LYS A 134 6.68 14.20 -7.05
C LYS A 134 7.67 13.03 -6.97
N CYS A 135 7.27 11.94 -6.34
CA CYS A 135 8.08 10.71 -6.27
C CYS A 135 7.92 9.80 -7.50
N ASN A 136 7.25 10.24 -8.56
CA ASN A 136 6.97 9.47 -9.77
C ASN A 136 6.28 8.11 -9.49
N ARG A 137 5.48 8.05 -8.42
CA ARG A 137 4.71 6.84 -8.10
C ARG A 137 3.38 6.78 -8.85
N ILE A 138 2.83 7.93 -9.19
CA ILE A 138 1.65 8.11 -10.03
C ILE A 138 1.92 9.23 -11.03
N LYS A 139 1.05 9.36 -12.05
CA LYS A 139 1.11 10.41 -13.07
C LYS A 139 -0.12 11.29 -12.99
N GLU A 140 -0.04 12.51 -13.50
CA GLU A 140 -1.21 13.38 -13.67
C GLU A 140 -2.30 12.66 -14.45
N GLY A 141 -3.53 12.82 -14.00
CA GLY A 141 -4.70 12.16 -14.56
C GLY A 141 -4.93 10.71 -14.11
N ASN A 142 -4.02 10.11 -13.33
CA ASN A 142 -4.24 8.78 -12.78
C ASN A 142 -5.38 8.80 -11.73
N ILE A 143 -6.19 7.74 -11.73
CA ILE A 143 -7.16 7.49 -10.66
C ILE A 143 -6.40 6.90 -9.47
N VAL A 144 -6.66 7.43 -8.28
CA VAL A 144 -6.13 6.92 -7.00
C VAL A 144 -7.28 6.75 -6.01
N VAL A 145 -7.17 5.74 -5.16
CA VAL A 145 -8.10 5.51 -4.06
C VAL A 145 -7.39 5.82 -2.76
N ILE A 146 -7.94 6.74 -1.98
CA ILE A 146 -7.36 7.19 -0.71
C ILE A 146 -8.15 6.58 0.43
N THR A 147 -7.50 6.01 1.43
CA THR A 147 -8.16 5.49 2.63
C THR A 147 -7.44 5.96 3.89
N ALA A 148 -8.21 6.28 4.91
CA ALA A 148 -7.72 6.86 6.16
C ALA A 148 -8.68 6.60 7.33
N GLY A 149 -8.20 6.89 8.53
CA GLY A 149 -9.03 7.01 9.73
C GLY A 149 -9.44 8.44 10.02
N VAL A 150 -10.71 8.71 10.18
CA VAL A 150 -11.30 10.01 10.52
C VAL A 150 -12.02 9.90 11.87
N PRO A 151 -11.87 10.89 12.80
CA PRO A 151 -11.05 12.10 12.72
C PRO A 151 -9.55 11.83 12.86
N LEU A 152 -8.74 12.81 12.41
CA LEU A 152 -7.28 12.76 12.58
C LEU A 152 -6.89 12.60 14.06
N GLY A 153 -5.79 11.86 14.30
CA GLY A 153 -5.26 11.68 15.65
C GLY A 153 -5.82 10.45 16.40
N GLN A 154 -6.82 9.77 15.88
CA GLN A 154 -7.29 8.49 16.42
C GLN A 154 -6.68 7.34 15.63
N SER A 155 -5.75 6.60 16.23
CA SER A 155 -5.14 5.42 15.63
C SER A 155 -6.09 4.22 15.66
N GLY A 156 -5.90 3.28 14.71
CA GLY A 156 -6.60 1.98 14.71
C GLY A 156 -8.03 1.98 14.15
N LYS A 157 -8.46 3.07 13.50
CA LYS A 157 -9.79 3.14 12.88
C LYS A 157 -9.67 3.63 11.44
N THR A 158 -9.68 2.73 10.49
CA THR A 158 -9.84 3.08 9.07
C THR A 158 -11.32 3.04 8.73
N ASN A 159 -11.92 4.17 8.37
CA ASN A 159 -13.36 4.30 8.21
C ASN A 159 -13.78 5.15 7.00
N MET A 160 -12.84 5.50 6.12
CA MET A 160 -13.11 6.35 4.98
C MET A 160 -12.42 5.85 3.72
N ILE A 161 -13.13 5.98 2.60
CA ILE A 161 -12.61 5.78 1.24
C ILE A 161 -12.91 7.04 0.44
N ARG A 162 -11.94 7.51 -0.33
CA ARG A 162 -12.09 8.62 -1.27
C ARG A 162 -11.44 8.25 -2.60
N VAL A 163 -12.14 8.49 -3.69
CA VAL A 163 -11.57 8.40 -5.04
C VAL A 163 -11.16 9.79 -5.49
N ALA A 164 -9.97 9.91 -6.05
CA ALA A 164 -9.46 11.15 -6.60
C ALA A 164 -8.75 10.91 -7.94
N LYS A 165 -8.64 11.98 -8.71
CA LYS A 165 -7.81 12.03 -9.91
C LYS A 165 -6.59 12.88 -9.58
N ALA A 166 -5.39 12.34 -9.81
CA ALA A 166 -4.13 13.00 -9.54
C ALA A 166 -3.83 14.11 -10.56
#